data_53a2ce8096635cb73b4a13f3b6df12a6
#
_entry.id   53a2ce8096635cb73b4a13f3b6df12a6
#
_cell.length_a   1.000
_cell.length_b   1.000
_cell.length_c   1.000
_cell.angle_alpha   90.00
_cell.angle_beta   90.00
_cell.angle_gamma   90.00
#
_symmetry.space_group_name_H-M   'P 1'
#
loop_
_entity.id
_entity.type
_entity.pdbx_description
1 polymer ?
#
loop_
_entity_poly.entity_id
_entity_poly.type
_entity_poly.pdbx_seq_one_letter_code
_entity_poly.pdbx_strand_id
1 'polypeptide(L)'
;MLCAMASHADVAIIGGGPAGSAAAILLARAGRRVVLCEKEAFPRFKIGESLLPHSLALFDRLGIRDEFEHHAFPKAGGEIATACGRRTQRFYFEGAMQLSHRSAYQVERAWFDKMLLDRAAAAGAEVRQPCAVSGVAFDKTGATLTTGSGEIRAAYVLDCSGRNAVVGTQFDLKRRYDHLQKFSVFAHYEGVQRDEGRDATLTRLVRGKHNWFWLIPLDERRTSVGVVMDIADFRAAKVTPEAALDEAFAAAPIMRTRMAAAKRITEVYAIGDYSYRNTRMHGPRWLLAGDAAGFIDPIFSTGVFLALHSAEQAAATLDFALRHPLLGRIRMASYARNLNRQMNRYLRFATAWYTDEFVDVFTAAKPLFRIPQAVNSVLGGNIHPNFSVWWRLQLFYLVLWVQKRHALVPRLEELKAEAAPAPSGVT
;
A
#
# COMPACT_ATOMS: atom_id res chain seq x y z
N MET A 1 15.73 18.14 40.31
CA MET A 1 15.59 16.94 39.51
C MET A 1 14.13 16.55 39.56
N LEU A 2 13.27 17.12 38.67
CA LEU A 2 11.86 16.80 38.56
C LEU A 2 11.74 15.40 37.94
N CYS A 3 11.32 14.44 38.73
CA CYS A 3 10.95 13.12 38.25
C CYS A 3 9.81 13.32 37.27
N ALA A 4 10.06 13.23 35.96
CA ALA A 4 9.02 13.25 34.94
C ALA A 4 8.07 12.10 35.25
N MET A 5 6.86 12.42 35.74
CA MET A 5 5.82 11.42 35.97
C MET A 5 5.61 10.66 34.66
N ALA A 6 5.88 9.36 34.66
CA ALA A 6 5.67 8.49 33.52
C ALA A 6 4.21 8.66 33.05
N SER A 7 4.00 9.17 31.85
CA SER A 7 2.64 9.35 31.31
C SER A 7 1.99 7.97 31.15
N HIS A 8 0.89 7.76 31.89
CA HIS A 8 0.19 6.48 31.87
C HIS A 8 -0.95 6.55 30.84
N ALA A 9 -0.75 5.91 29.67
CA ALA A 9 -1.73 5.83 28.61
C ALA A 9 -2.55 4.51 28.66
N ASP A 10 -3.74 4.52 28.08
CA ASP A 10 -4.48 3.28 27.84
C ASP A 10 -3.88 2.56 26.63
N VAL A 11 -3.52 3.31 25.58
CA VAL A 11 -2.85 2.78 24.38
C VAL A 11 -1.70 3.70 23.98
N ALA A 12 -0.50 3.14 23.82
CA ALA A 12 0.61 3.80 23.15
C ALA A 12 0.67 3.33 21.69
N ILE A 13 0.76 4.28 20.76
CA ILE A 13 0.84 4.03 19.32
C ILE A 13 2.23 4.40 18.82
N ILE A 14 2.89 3.49 18.09
CA ILE A 14 4.20 3.71 17.50
C ILE A 14 4.03 4.00 16.00
N GLY A 15 4.32 5.24 15.57
CA GLY A 15 4.22 5.71 14.19
C GLY A 15 2.97 6.53 13.91
N GLY A 16 3.17 7.72 13.36
CA GLY A 16 2.14 8.74 13.02
C GLY A 16 1.68 8.69 11.56
N GLY A 17 1.98 7.62 10.82
CA GLY A 17 1.46 7.41 9.47
C GLY A 17 -0.05 7.13 9.46
N PRO A 18 -0.65 6.81 8.29
CA PRO A 18 -2.10 6.65 8.15
C PRO A 18 -2.71 5.65 9.15
N ALA A 19 -2.03 4.52 9.43
CA ALA A 19 -2.52 3.55 10.40
C ALA A 19 -2.55 4.12 11.83
N GLY A 20 -1.44 4.69 12.29
CA GLY A 20 -1.36 5.18 13.66
C GLY A 20 -2.27 6.37 13.92
N SER A 21 -2.30 7.33 13.00
CA SER A 21 -3.18 8.49 13.11
C SER A 21 -4.66 8.12 13.09
N ALA A 22 -5.08 7.21 12.18
CA ALA A 22 -6.46 6.73 12.14
C ALA A 22 -6.87 5.99 13.44
N ALA A 23 -5.99 5.12 13.95
CA ALA A 23 -6.24 4.42 15.21
C ALA A 23 -6.30 5.40 16.40
N ALA A 24 -5.42 6.42 16.41
CA ALA A 24 -5.40 7.43 17.46
C ALA A 24 -6.71 8.24 17.50
N ILE A 25 -7.20 8.67 16.32
CA ILE A 25 -8.51 9.38 16.21
C ILE A 25 -9.63 8.51 16.80
N LEU A 26 -9.70 7.25 16.39
CA LEU A 26 -10.78 6.35 16.81
C LEU A 26 -10.74 6.03 18.30
N LEU A 27 -9.57 5.76 18.84
CA LEU A 27 -9.37 5.48 20.27
C LEU A 27 -9.62 6.71 21.14
N ALA A 28 -9.13 7.90 20.75
CA ALA A 28 -9.37 9.13 21.48
C ALA A 28 -10.87 9.49 21.52
N ARG A 29 -11.57 9.34 20.39
CA ARG A 29 -13.05 9.52 20.33
C ARG A 29 -13.82 8.49 21.17
N ALA A 30 -13.24 7.30 21.38
CA ALA A 30 -13.80 6.32 22.31
C ALA A 30 -13.46 6.62 23.80
N GLY A 31 -12.88 7.79 24.09
CA GLY A 31 -12.53 8.23 25.44
C GLY A 31 -11.27 7.57 26.02
N ARG A 32 -10.39 7.02 25.17
CA ARG A 32 -9.13 6.39 25.63
C ARG A 32 -8.01 7.43 25.67
N ARG A 33 -7.14 7.32 26.69
CA ARG A 33 -5.91 8.09 26.78
C ARG A 33 -4.90 7.50 25.81
N VAL A 34 -4.58 8.22 24.73
CA VAL A 34 -3.71 7.77 23.66
C VAL A 34 -2.46 8.62 23.63
N VAL A 35 -1.28 7.98 23.61
CA VAL A 35 -0.01 8.63 23.29
C VAL A 35 0.48 8.06 21.96
N LEU A 36 0.72 8.92 21.00
CA LEU A 36 1.24 8.54 19.67
C LEU A 36 2.65 9.11 19.52
N CYS A 37 3.62 8.21 19.26
CA CYS A 37 5.03 8.57 19.03
C CYS A 37 5.38 8.44 17.55
N GLU A 38 5.78 9.55 16.91
CA GLU A 38 6.28 9.57 15.54
C GLU A 38 7.73 10.03 15.51
N LYS A 39 8.59 9.23 14.86
CA LYS A 39 10.04 9.48 14.84
C LYS A 39 10.46 10.71 14.01
N GLU A 40 9.66 11.06 12.99
CA GLU A 40 9.94 12.15 12.05
C GLU A 40 9.02 13.34 12.32
N ALA A 41 9.52 14.55 12.11
CA ALA A 41 8.68 15.74 12.09
C ALA A 41 7.88 15.79 10.77
N PHE A 42 6.58 16.00 10.83
CA PHE A 42 5.72 16.16 9.64
C PHE A 42 5.62 17.63 9.22
N PRO A 43 5.43 17.94 7.90
CA PRO A 43 5.26 17.00 6.79
C PRO A 43 6.56 16.30 6.37
N ARG A 44 6.46 15.09 5.85
CA ARG A 44 7.58 14.32 5.32
C ARG A 44 7.19 13.58 4.05
N PHE A 45 8.15 13.35 3.17
CA PHE A 45 7.93 12.56 1.97
C PHE A 45 7.65 11.08 2.32
N LYS A 46 6.69 10.47 1.61
CA LYS A 46 6.41 9.04 1.64
C LYS A 46 5.76 8.62 0.34
N ILE A 47 6.04 7.39 -0.15
CA ILE A 47 5.35 6.82 -1.31
C ILE A 47 4.05 6.12 -0.88
N GLY A 48 3.12 5.94 -1.83
CA GLY A 48 1.80 5.35 -1.63
C GLY A 48 0.69 6.38 -1.83
N GLU A 49 0.69 7.01 -3.01
CA GLU A 49 -0.07 8.23 -3.36
C GLU A 49 -1.40 7.94 -4.04
N SER A 50 -1.64 6.69 -4.44
CA SER A 50 -2.87 6.26 -5.10
C SER A 50 -3.75 5.50 -4.11
N LEU A 51 -4.96 5.99 -3.86
CA LEU A 51 -5.89 5.41 -2.89
C LEU A 51 -6.97 4.56 -3.59
N LEU A 52 -7.74 3.83 -2.77
CA LEU A 52 -8.79 2.93 -3.24
C LEU A 52 -10.17 3.39 -2.77
N PRO A 53 -11.25 3.10 -3.53
CA PRO A 53 -12.62 3.47 -3.17
C PRO A 53 -13.05 3.08 -1.75
N HIS A 54 -12.65 1.90 -1.28
CA HIS A 54 -13.01 1.44 0.07
C HIS A 54 -12.37 2.25 1.21
N SER A 55 -11.32 3.04 0.94
CA SER A 55 -10.75 3.97 1.93
C SER A 55 -11.71 5.09 2.31
N LEU A 56 -12.59 5.49 1.38
CA LEU A 56 -13.49 6.63 1.55
C LEU A 56 -14.52 6.39 2.65
N ALA A 57 -15.01 5.16 2.80
CA ALA A 57 -15.93 4.81 3.88
C ALA A 57 -15.30 4.99 5.28
N LEU A 58 -13.97 4.82 5.40
CA LEU A 58 -13.27 5.13 6.64
C LEU A 58 -13.08 6.64 6.82
N PHE A 59 -12.84 7.38 5.73
CA PHE A 59 -12.74 8.86 5.79
C PHE A 59 -14.03 9.49 6.30
N ASP A 60 -15.21 8.96 5.91
CA ASP A 60 -16.50 9.38 6.46
C ASP A 60 -16.53 9.18 7.99
N ARG A 61 -16.13 7.99 8.48
CA ARG A 61 -16.07 7.69 9.91
C ARG A 61 -15.02 8.51 10.69
N LEU A 62 -13.90 8.82 10.04
CA LEU A 62 -12.88 9.71 10.61
C LEU A 62 -13.28 11.19 10.54
N GLY A 63 -14.33 11.55 9.81
CA GLY A 63 -14.78 12.95 9.64
C GLY A 63 -13.77 13.81 8.91
N ILE A 64 -13.07 13.23 7.93
CA ILE A 64 -12.03 13.92 7.15
C ILE A 64 -12.38 14.01 5.66
N ARG A 65 -13.55 13.48 5.25
CA ARG A 65 -13.92 13.29 3.85
C ARG A 65 -13.87 14.58 3.03
N ASP A 66 -14.55 15.63 3.53
CA ASP A 66 -14.67 16.90 2.79
C ASP A 66 -13.31 17.60 2.63
N GLU A 67 -12.51 17.67 3.71
CA GLU A 67 -11.17 18.25 3.68
C GLU A 67 -10.25 17.47 2.72
N PHE A 68 -10.36 16.14 2.76
CA PHE A 68 -9.58 15.25 1.90
C PHE A 68 -9.93 15.43 0.42
N GLU A 69 -11.22 15.43 0.04
CA GLU A 69 -11.67 15.55 -1.34
C GLU A 69 -11.36 16.92 -1.95
N HIS A 70 -11.29 17.95 -1.13
CA HIS A 70 -10.93 19.30 -1.56
C HIS A 70 -9.46 19.41 -2.00
N HIS A 71 -8.59 18.54 -1.48
CA HIS A 71 -7.14 18.54 -1.73
C HIS A 71 -6.66 17.44 -2.66
N ALA A 72 -7.38 16.32 -2.70
CA ALA A 72 -6.96 15.13 -3.41
C ALA A 72 -7.36 15.19 -4.89
N PHE A 73 -6.52 14.65 -5.76
CA PHE A 73 -6.80 14.57 -7.19
C PHE A 73 -7.71 13.37 -7.50
N PRO A 74 -8.77 13.54 -8.31
CA PRO A 74 -9.69 12.45 -8.64
C PRO A 74 -8.99 11.26 -9.30
N LYS A 75 -9.49 10.06 -9.03
CA LYS A 75 -9.06 8.80 -9.65
C LYS A 75 -10.28 8.01 -10.08
N ALA A 76 -10.57 8.00 -11.36
CA ALA A 76 -11.72 7.28 -11.92
C ALA A 76 -11.54 5.76 -11.98
N GLY A 77 -10.27 5.29 -12.01
CA GLY A 77 -9.95 3.87 -12.19
C GLY A 77 -8.48 3.63 -12.43
N GLY A 78 -8.17 2.69 -13.30
CA GLY A 78 -6.82 2.37 -13.72
C GLY A 78 -6.72 1.88 -15.16
N GLU A 79 -5.49 1.88 -15.65
CA GLU A 79 -5.12 1.36 -16.95
C GLU A 79 -3.97 0.37 -16.78
N ILE A 80 -4.07 -0.80 -17.40
CA ILE A 80 -2.96 -1.75 -17.52
C ILE A 80 -2.57 -1.80 -19.00
N ALA A 81 -1.32 -1.49 -19.28
CA ALA A 81 -0.76 -1.51 -20.63
C ALA A 81 0.50 -2.37 -20.69
N THR A 82 0.86 -2.87 -21.87
CA THR A 82 2.16 -3.48 -22.14
C THR A 82 3.20 -2.40 -22.47
N ALA A 83 4.47 -2.65 -22.14
CA ALA A 83 5.56 -1.70 -22.39
C ALA A 83 5.74 -1.35 -23.87
N CYS A 84 5.41 -2.27 -24.80
CA CYS A 84 5.36 -2.02 -26.24
C CYS A 84 4.15 -1.17 -26.68
N GLY A 85 3.16 -0.94 -25.81
CA GLY A 85 1.95 -0.16 -26.10
C GLY A 85 0.89 -0.85 -26.95
N ARG A 86 1.09 -2.11 -27.37
CA ARG A 86 0.18 -2.83 -28.28
C ARG A 86 -1.12 -3.27 -27.62
N ARG A 87 -1.12 -3.49 -26.31
CA ARG A 87 -2.32 -3.85 -25.55
C ARG A 87 -2.50 -2.90 -24.38
N THR A 88 -3.73 -2.46 -24.22
CA THR A 88 -4.16 -1.59 -23.13
C THR A 88 -5.56 -1.99 -22.71
N GLN A 89 -5.77 -2.11 -21.41
CA GLN A 89 -7.08 -2.35 -20.81
C GLN A 89 -7.34 -1.31 -19.72
N ARG A 90 -8.39 -0.54 -19.90
CA ARG A 90 -8.90 0.42 -18.91
C ARG A 90 -10.00 -0.21 -18.09
N PHE A 91 -10.07 0.17 -16.84
CA PHE A 91 -11.17 -0.15 -15.96
C PHE A 91 -11.53 1.06 -15.11
N TYR A 92 -12.83 1.24 -14.86
CA TYR A 92 -13.35 2.34 -14.05
C TYR A 92 -14.06 1.77 -12.84
N PHE A 93 -13.88 2.38 -11.68
CA PHE A 93 -14.45 1.87 -10.43
C PHE A 93 -15.97 1.82 -10.46
N GLU A 94 -16.64 2.69 -11.21
CA GLU A 94 -18.10 2.63 -11.38
C GLU A 94 -18.59 1.32 -12.00
N GLY A 95 -17.76 0.64 -12.80
CA GLY A 95 -18.03 -0.65 -13.40
C GLY A 95 -17.81 -1.85 -12.48
N ALA A 96 -17.34 -1.67 -11.25
CA ALA A 96 -17.15 -2.76 -10.31
C ALA A 96 -18.47 -3.35 -9.81
N MET A 97 -18.46 -4.65 -9.50
CA MET A 97 -19.66 -5.34 -9.00
C MET A 97 -20.00 -4.97 -7.56
N GLN A 98 -18.98 -4.76 -6.72
CA GLN A 98 -19.18 -4.53 -5.30
C GLN A 98 -18.11 -3.55 -4.78
N LEU A 99 -18.50 -2.28 -4.63
CA LEU A 99 -17.69 -1.23 -4.00
C LEU A 99 -18.57 -0.37 -3.09
N SER A 100 -18.00 0.14 -2.01
CA SER A 100 -18.65 1.13 -1.12
C SER A 100 -18.81 2.49 -1.81
N HIS A 101 -17.83 2.86 -2.60
CA HIS A 101 -17.79 4.11 -3.38
C HIS A 101 -17.35 3.80 -4.82
N ARG A 102 -17.75 4.65 -5.76
CA ARG A 102 -17.47 4.47 -7.20
C ARG A 102 -16.37 5.38 -7.72
N SER A 103 -15.71 6.10 -6.83
CA SER A 103 -14.57 6.98 -7.08
C SER A 103 -13.46 6.69 -6.10
N ALA A 104 -12.26 7.10 -6.42
CA ALA A 104 -11.10 7.12 -5.55
C ALA A 104 -10.33 8.41 -5.80
N TYR A 105 -9.19 8.55 -5.14
CA TYR A 105 -8.36 9.74 -5.24
C TYR A 105 -6.89 9.37 -5.22
N GLN A 106 -6.08 10.31 -5.68
CA GLN A 106 -4.64 10.33 -5.58
C GLN A 106 -4.24 11.53 -4.73
N VAL A 107 -3.23 11.38 -3.90
CA VAL A 107 -2.87 12.42 -2.93
C VAL A 107 -1.40 12.40 -2.61
N GLU A 108 -0.83 13.58 -2.45
CA GLU A 108 0.52 13.74 -1.92
C GLU A 108 0.56 13.35 -0.44
N ARG A 109 1.38 12.35 -0.13
CA ARG A 109 1.43 11.74 1.20
C ARG A 109 1.95 12.67 2.29
N ALA A 110 2.80 13.65 1.94
CA ALA A 110 3.27 14.63 2.90
C ALA A 110 2.12 15.42 3.52
N TRP A 111 1.19 15.89 2.69
CA TRP A 111 -0.02 16.57 3.13
C TRP A 111 -1.00 15.62 3.84
N PHE A 112 -1.31 14.47 3.22
CA PHE A 112 -2.30 13.54 3.74
C PHE A 112 -1.93 12.98 5.11
N ASP A 113 -0.68 12.57 5.30
CA ASP A 113 -0.21 12.02 6.57
C ASP A 113 -0.22 13.11 7.67
N LYS A 114 0.19 14.35 7.32
CA LYS A 114 0.14 15.50 8.25
C LYS A 114 -1.29 15.82 8.67
N MET A 115 -2.21 15.91 7.74
CA MET A 115 -3.64 16.15 7.99
C MET A 115 -4.22 15.10 8.96
N LEU A 116 -3.94 13.81 8.72
CA LEU A 116 -4.38 12.74 9.63
C LEU A 116 -3.78 12.87 11.03
N LEU A 117 -2.51 13.22 11.14
CA LEU A 117 -1.82 13.38 12.43
C LEU A 117 -2.37 14.57 13.22
N ASP A 118 -2.66 15.69 12.54
CA ASP A 118 -3.29 16.86 13.15
C ASP A 118 -4.71 16.54 13.64
N ARG A 119 -5.46 15.77 12.87
CA ARG A 119 -6.79 15.28 13.27
C ARG A 119 -6.72 14.33 14.47
N ALA A 120 -5.65 13.55 14.62
CA ALA A 120 -5.43 12.72 15.80
C ALA A 120 -5.20 13.58 17.05
N ALA A 121 -4.37 14.62 16.95
CA ALA A 121 -4.17 15.58 18.03
C ALA A 121 -5.47 16.33 18.39
N ALA A 122 -6.22 16.81 17.39
CA ALA A 122 -7.51 17.48 17.58
C ALA A 122 -8.57 16.55 18.21
N ALA A 123 -8.49 15.24 18.00
CA ALA A 123 -9.36 14.26 18.64
C ALA A 123 -9.00 13.98 20.11
N GLY A 124 -7.88 14.53 20.62
CA GLY A 124 -7.44 14.40 22.01
C GLY A 124 -6.31 13.38 22.22
N ALA A 125 -5.68 12.85 21.16
CA ALA A 125 -4.47 12.04 21.31
C ALA A 125 -3.27 12.94 21.63
N GLU A 126 -2.42 12.51 22.57
CA GLU A 126 -1.13 13.15 22.82
C GLU A 126 -0.16 12.73 21.71
N VAL A 127 0.12 13.63 20.78
CA VAL A 127 1.05 13.40 19.67
C VAL A 127 2.43 13.92 20.02
N ARG A 128 3.43 13.04 19.99
CA ARG A 128 4.85 13.35 20.20
C ARG A 128 5.61 13.18 18.89
N GLN A 129 6.13 14.27 18.36
CA GLN A 129 7.02 14.29 17.19
C GLN A 129 8.06 15.43 17.28
N PRO A 130 9.34 15.18 16.98
CA PRO A 130 9.94 13.86 16.73
C PRO A 130 10.08 13.04 18.02
N CYS A 131 9.65 11.78 17.99
CA CYS A 131 9.74 10.87 19.12
C CYS A 131 9.94 9.43 18.62
N ALA A 132 11.19 8.98 18.54
CA ALA A 132 11.51 7.63 18.13
C ALA A 132 11.38 6.66 19.32
N VAL A 133 10.67 5.56 19.11
CA VAL A 133 10.62 4.45 20.07
C VAL A 133 11.72 3.46 19.70
N SER A 134 12.64 3.22 20.61
CA SER A 134 13.79 2.33 20.42
C SER A 134 13.53 0.89 20.87
N GLY A 135 12.57 0.68 21.78
CA GLY A 135 12.20 -0.65 22.28
C GLY A 135 10.94 -0.62 23.13
N VAL A 136 10.39 -1.80 23.38
CA VAL A 136 9.18 -1.99 24.20
C VAL A 136 9.38 -3.17 25.16
N ALA A 137 9.23 -2.92 26.44
CA ALA A 137 9.19 -3.96 27.47
C ALA A 137 7.74 -4.27 27.85
N PHE A 138 7.39 -5.56 28.00
CA PHE A 138 6.05 -6.01 28.33
C PHE A 138 6.05 -6.74 29.67
N ASP A 139 5.04 -6.48 30.48
CA ASP A 139 4.78 -7.20 31.73
C ASP A 139 3.31 -7.61 31.89
N LYS A 140 2.93 -8.10 33.08
CA LYS A 140 1.58 -8.57 33.38
C LYS A 140 0.54 -7.43 33.33
N THR A 141 0.95 -6.18 33.59
CA THR A 141 0.07 -5.03 33.75
C THR A 141 0.03 -4.11 32.53
N GLY A 142 1.04 -4.15 31.64
CA GLY A 142 1.09 -3.30 30.45
C GLY A 142 2.40 -3.40 29.69
N ALA A 143 2.81 -2.27 29.15
CA ALA A 143 4.04 -2.10 28.36
C ALA A 143 4.72 -0.78 28.70
N THR A 144 6.04 -0.76 28.61
CA THR A 144 6.89 0.43 28.73
C THR A 144 7.63 0.64 27.43
N LEU A 145 7.41 1.79 26.78
CA LEU A 145 8.10 2.20 25.58
C LEU A 145 9.30 3.03 25.96
N THR A 146 10.46 2.73 25.41
CA THR A 146 11.69 3.52 25.60
C THR A 146 11.82 4.52 24.45
N THR A 147 11.94 5.82 24.79
CA THR A 147 12.12 6.90 23.83
C THR A 147 13.32 7.77 24.21
N GLY A 148 13.79 8.60 23.28
CA GLY A 148 14.86 9.56 23.57
C GLY A 148 14.52 10.62 24.64
N SER A 149 13.23 10.84 24.92
CA SER A 149 12.72 11.80 25.93
C SER A 149 12.26 11.14 27.23
N GLY A 150 12.52 9.84 27.42
CA GLY A 150 12.13 9.08 28.59
C GLY A 150 11.18 7.92 28.27
N GLU A 151 10.59 7.35 29.31
CA GLU A 151 9.72 6.19 29.20
C GLU A 151 8.23 6.58 29.17
N ILE A 152 7.46 5.79 28.42
CA ILE A 152 6.00 5.91 28.33
C ILE A 152 5.37 4.60 28.76
N ARG A 153 4.52 4.65 29.79
CA ARG A 153 3.78 3.49 30.29
C ARG A 153 2.39 3.43 29.64
N ALA A 154 1.98 2.25 29.14
CA ALA A 154 0.65 2.06 28.58
C ALA A 154 0.08 0.65 28.90
N ALA A 155 -1.24 0.53 28.90
CA ALA A 155 -1.89 -0.78 29.06
C ALA A 155 -1.69 -1.68 27.84
N TYR A 156 -1.72 -1.10 26.64
CA TYR A 156 -1.47 -1.78 25.35
C TYR A 156 -0.61 -0.94 24.43
N VAL A 157 0.08 -1.63 23.51
CA VAL A 157 0.84 -1.03 22.40
C VAL A 157 0.20 -1.40 21.08
N LEU A 158 0.03 -0.40 20.21
CA LEU A 158 -0.30 -0.60 18.80
C LEU A 158 0.91 -0.18 17.96
N ASP A 159 1.59 -1.15 17.36
CA ASP A 159 2.71 -0.87 16.47
C ASP A 159 2.20 -0.57 15.05
N CYS A 160 2.31 0.69 14.67
CA CYS A 160 2.03 1.26 13.35
C CYS A 160 3.30 1.88 12.74
N SER A 161 4.49 1.43 13.15
CA SER A 161 5.79 2.01 12.78
C SER A 161 6.19 1.76 11.32
N GLY A 162 5.26 1.27 10.51
CA GLY A 162 5.47 0.99 9.10
C GLY A 162 6.50 -0.13 8.90
N ARG A 163 7.37 0.05 7.91
CA ARG A 163 8.39 -0.97 7.56
C ARG A 163 9.42 -1.24 8.68
N ASN A 164 9.57 -0.35 9.65
CA ASN A 164 10.43 -0.58 10.80
C ASN A 164 9.92 -1.73 11.66
N ALA A 165 8.59 -1.87 11.80
CA ALA A 165 7.93 -2.91 12.56
C ALA A 165 8.63 -3.12 13.92
N VAL A 166 8.65 -2.07 14.78
CA VAL A 166 9.46 -2.02 16.01
C VAL A 166 9.28 -3.28 16.86
N VAL A 167 8.04 -3.64 17.18
CA VAL A 167 7.74 -4.87 17.94
C VAL A 167 8.06 -6.12 17.11
N GLY A 168 7.72 -6.10 15.81
CA GLY A 168 8.00 -7.23 14.90
C GLY A 168 9.50 -7.52 14.77
N THR A 169 10.32 -6.48 14.70
CA THR A 169 11.78 -6.58 14.62
C THR A 169 12.36 -7.02 15.96
N GLN A 170 11.90 -6.44 17.06
CA GLN A 170 12.37 -6.78 18.41
C GLN A 170 12.18 -8.27 18.75
N PHE A 171 11.10 -8.89 18.26
CA PHE A 171 10.80 -10.31 18.50
C PHE A 171 11.17 -11.23 17.33
N ASP A 172 11.94 -10.75 16.35
CA ASP A 172 12.32 -11.51 15.15
C ASP A 172 11.12 -12.18 14.45
N LEU A 173 10.03 -11.45 14.28
CA LEU A 173 8.81 -11.97 13.66
C LEU A 173 8.79 -11.81 12.14
N LYS A 174 9.65 -10.94 11.59
CA LYS A 174 9.61 -10.55 10.19
C LYS A 174 10.13 -11.66 9.29
N ARG A 175 9.33 -12.04 8.27
CA ARG A 175 9.70 -13.03 7.24
C ARG A 175 9.40 -12.45 5.87
N ARG A 176 10.39 -12.43 4.99
CA ARG A 176 10.28 -11.94 3.61
C ARG A 176 9.52 -12.92 2.75
N TYR A 177 8.98 -12.42 1.63
CA TYR A 177 8.45 -13.26 0.56
C TYR A 177 9.54 -13.44 -0.50
N ASP A 178 10.12 -14.64 -0.61
CA ASP A 178 11.28 -14.92 -1.49
C ASP A 178 10.97 -14.66 -2.97
N HIS A 179 9.71 -14.84 -3.39
CA HIS A 179 9.25 -14.61 -4.76
C HIS A 179 8.83 -13.16 -5.07
N LEU A 180 8.94 -12.23 -4.10
CA LEU A 180 8.59 -10.81 -4.24
C LEU A 180 9.74 -9.90 -3.79
N GLN A 181 10.98 -10.25 -4.12
CA GLN A 181 12.15 -9.43 -3.81
C GLN A 181 12.27 -8.31 -4.86
N LYS A 182 11.53 -7.24 -4.65
CA LYS A 182 11.41 -6.13 -5.60
C LYS A 182 12.16 -4.89 -5.12
N PHE A 183 12.54 -4.08 -6.09
CA PHE A 183 13.19 -2.79 -5.92
C PHE A 183 12.43 -1.76 -6.75
N SER A 184 12.14 -0.62 -6.17
CA SER A 184 11.41 0.48 -6.81
C SER A 184 12.29 1.71 -6.87
N VAL A 185 12.31 2.37 -8.03
CA VAL A 185 12.96 3.67 -8.24
C VAL A 185 11.92 4.62 -8.82
N PHE A 186 11.85 5.85 -8.30
CA PHE A 186 10.79 6.77 -8.69
C PHE A 186 11.13 8.23 -8.39
N ALA A 187 10.38 9.13 -9.04
CA ALA A 187 10.41 10.56 -8.80
C ALA A 187 9.08 11.20 -9.22
N HIS A 188 8.90 12.49 -8.90
CA HIS A 188 7.80 13.30 -9.44
C HIS A 188 8.25 14.06 -10.67
N TYR A 189 7.32 14.21 -11.62
CA TYR A 189 7.54 14.85 -12.90
C TYR A 189 6.42 15.80 -13.26
N GLU A 190 6.74 16.88 -13.97
CA GLU A 190 5.81 17.70 -14.74
C GLU A 190 5.95 17.39 -16.24
N GLY A 191 4.89 17.66 -17.02
CA GLY A 191 4.91 17.47 -18.48
C GLY A 191 4.83 16.02 -18.94
N VAL A 192 4.46 15.08 -18.05
CA VAL A 192 4.15 13.70 -18.44
C VAL A 192 2.91 13.69 -19.33
N GLN A 193 3.01 13.08 -20.51
CA GLN A 193 1.87 12.99 -21.42
C GLN A 193 0.73 12.17 -20.79
N ARG A 194 -0.41 12.81 -20.61
CA ARG A 194 -1.67 12.20 -20.13
C ARG A 194 -2.69 12.14 -21.27
N ASP A 195 -3.69 11.30 -21.10
CA ASP A 195 -4.89 11.33 -21.95
C ASP A 195 -5.78 12.51 -21.53
N GLU A 196 -6.90 12.71 -22.22
CA GLU A 196 -7.81 13.83 -21.97
C GLU A 196 -9.01 13.41 -21.10
N GLY A 197 -9.67 14.41 -20.53
CA GLY A 197 -10.89 14.24 -19.77
C GLY A 197 -10.73 13.27 -18.59
N ARG A 198 -11.68 12.35 -18.43
CA ARG A 198 -11.69 11.37 -17.37
C ARG A 198 -10.45 10.47 -17.33
N ASP A 199 -9.90 10.15 -18.49
CA ASP A 199 -8.76 9.24 -18.61
C ASP A 199 -7.44 9.88 -18.17
N ALA A 200 -7.38 11.20 -18.05
CA ALA A 200 -6.27 11.92 -17.44
C ALA A 200 -6.08 11.57 -15.95
N THR A 201 -7.14 11.09 -15.28
CA THR A 201 -7.15 10.77 -13.84
C THR A 201 -6.78 9.32 -13.53
N LEU A 202 -6.58 8.47 -14.54
CA LEU A 202 -6.29 7.05 -14.34
C LEU A 202 -4.89 6.82 -13.78
N THR A 203 -4.77 5.96 -12.78
CA THR A 203 -3.48 5.35 -12.42
C THR A 203 -3.10 4.37 -13.53
N ARG A 204 -1.91 4.54 -14.11
CA ARG A 204 -1.42 3.65 -15.18
C ARG A 204 -0.36 2.70 -14.66
N LEU A 205 -0.52 1.45 -15.03
CA LEU A 205 0.41 0.36 -14.77
C LEU A 205 0.89 -0.17 -16.13
N VAL A 206 2.18 -0.04 -16.39
CA VAL A 206 2.79 -0.48 -17.64
C VAL A 206 3.64 -1.71 -17.36
N ARG A 207 3.28 -2.86 -17.93
CA ARG A 207 3.95 -4.13 -17.72
C ARG A 207 5.02 -4.36 -18.79
N GLY A 208 6.29 -4.38 -18.36
CA GLY A 208 7.43 -4.91 -19.13
C GLY A 208 7.66 -6.40 -18.87
N LYS A 209 8.72 -6.97 -19.41
CA LYS A 209 9.10 -8.37 -19.21
C LYS A 209 9.56 -8.67 -17.79
N HIS A 210 10.50 -7.88 -17.27
CA HIS A 210 11.11 -8.04 -15.94
C HIS A 210 10.80 -6.92 -14.98
N ASN A 211 10.04 -5.91 -15.44
CA ASN A 211 9.70 -4.72 -14.68
C ASN A 211 8.26 -4.30 -14.95
N TRP A 212 7.79 -3.34 -14.16
CA TRP A 212 6.57 -2.62 -14.45
C TRP A 212 6.71 -1.18 -13.96
N PHE A 213 5.93 -0.27 -14.55
CA PHE A 213 5.95 1.15 -14.24
C PHE A 213 4.60 1.57 -13.69
N TRP A 214 4.62 2.60 -12.85
CA TRP A 214 3.42 3.33 -12.52
C TRP A 214 3.51 4.77 -13.01
N LEU A 215 2.37 5.34 -13.37
CA LEU A 215 2.16 6.76 -13.60
C LEU A 215 0.90 7.15 -12.81
N ILE A 216 1.08 7.96 -11.77
CA ILE A 216 0.04 8.37 -10.83
C ILE A 216 -0.09 9.90 -10.91
N PRO A 217 -1.13 10.45 -11.56
CA PRO A 217 -1.39 11.88 -11.55
C PRO A 217 -1.65 12.37 -10.12
N LEU A 218 -0.93 13.39 -9.65
CA LEU A 218 -1.10 13.95 -8.30
C LEU A 218 -1.95 15.22 -8.31
N ASP A 219 -1.90 15.95 -9.40
CA ASP A 219 -2.71 17.13 -9.72
C ASP A 219 -2.71 17.35 -11.25
N GLU A 220 -3.12 18.52 -11.70
CA GLU A 220 -3.22 18.87 -13.14
C GLU A 220 -1.86 18.81 -13.86
N ARG A 221 -0.76 19.01 -13.16
CA ARG A 221 0.59 19.14 -13.72
C ARG A 221 1.53 18.03 -13.32
N ARG A 222 1.49 17.61 -12.05
CA ARG A 222 2.45 16.67 -11.44
C ARG A 222 1.99 15.23 -11.58
N THR A 223 2.94 14.34 -11.87
CA THR A 223 2.75 12.90 -11.94
C THR A 223 3.87 12.19 -11.17
N SER A 224 3.52 11.30 -10.27
CA SER A 224 4.46 10.34 -9.69
C SER A 224 4.71 9.23 -10.70
N VAL A 225 5.98 9.01 -11.06
CA VAL A 225 6.37 7.97 -12.03
C VAL A 225 7.50 7.15 -11.43
N GLY A 226 7.38 5.83 -11.54
CA GLY A 226 8.43 4.94 -11.08
C GLY A 226 8.42 3.61 -11.78
N VAL A 227 9.50 2.85 -11.54
CA VAL A 227 9.70 1.49 -12.03
C VAL A 227 9.90 0.54 -10.86
N VAL A 228 9.35 -0.65 -11.00
CA VAL A 228 9.59 -1.79 -10.09
C VAL A 228 10.25 -2.90 -10.89
N MET A 229 11.36 -3.42 -10.37
CA MET A 229 12.15 -4.49 -10.96
C MET A 229 12.59 -5.49 -9.89
N ASP A 230 13.15 -6.61 -10.29
CA ASP A 230 13.77 -7.53 -9.34
C ASP A 230 15.04 -6.91 -8.75
N ILE A 231 15.22 -7.04 -7.43
CA ILE A 231 16.41 -6.49 -6.76
C ILE A 231 17.70 -7.14 -7.26
N ALA A 232 17.62 -8.40 -7.72
CA ALA A 232 18.74 -9.11 -8.31
C ALA A 232 19.17 -8.48 -9.65
N ASP A 233 18.21 -8.09 -10.49
CA ASP A 233 18.48 -7.44 -11.79
C ASP A 233 19.10 -6.06 -11.57
N PHE A 234 18.56 -5.26 -10.63
CA PHE A 234 19.15 -3.97 -10.28
C PHE A 234 20.61 -4.11 -9.80
N ARG A 235 20.88 -5.07 -8.91
CA ARG A 235 22.25 -5.31 -8.41
C ARG A 235 23.20 -5.78 -9.50
N ALA A 236 22.71 -6.61 -10.42
CA ALA A 236 23.51 -7.12 -11.55
C ALA A 236 23.89 -6.00 -12.55
N ALA A 237 23.00 -5.03 -12.75
CA ALA A 237 23.22 -3.91 -13.66
C ALA A 237 24.35 -2.97 -13.17
N LYS A 238 24.62 -2.89 -11.86
CA LYS A 238 25.68 -2.04 -11.26
C LYS A 238 25.58 -0.56 -11.64
N VAL A 239 24.35 -0.06 -11.78
CA VAL A 239 24.05 1.34 -12.12
C VAL A 239 23.47 2.07 -10.90
N THR A 240 23.45 3.41 -10.97
CA THR A 240 22.77 4.22 -9.95
C THR A 240 21.25 4.09 -10.09
N PRO A 241 20.47 4.39 -9.03
CA PRO A 241 19.02 4.42 -9.14
C PRO A 241 18.50 5.33 -10.26
N GLU A 242 19.13 6.50 -10.45
CA GLU A 242 18.79 7.43 -11.52
C GLU A 242 18.98 6.80 -12.89
N ALA A 243 20.15 6.21 -13.13
CA ALA A 243 20.46 5.54 -14.41
C ALA A 243 19.50 4.37 -14.66
N ALA A 244 19.19 3.56 -13.64
CA ALA A 244 18.23 2.46 -13.77
C ALA A 244 16.83 2.94 -14.16
N LEU A 245 16.39 4.10 -13.64
CA LEU A 245 15.10 4.72 -13.97
C LEU A 245 15.09 5.21 -15.43
N ASP A 246 16.12 5.93 -15.84
CA ASP A 246 16.23 6.50 -17.19
C ASP A 246 16.38 5.39 -18.25
N GLU A 247 17.20 4.37 -18.00
CA GLU A 247 17.36 3.20 -18.88
C GLU A 247 16.04 2.44 -19.02
N ALA A 248 15.31 2.24 -17.91
CA ALA A 248 14.02 1.58 -17.94
C ALA A 248 12.98 2.35 -18.77
N PHE A 249 12.95 3.70 -18.68
CA PHE A 249 12.08 4.52 -19.53
C PHE A 249 12.48 4.43 -21.00
N ALA A 250 13.78 4.47 -21.31
CA ALA A 250 14.30 4.37 -22.66
C ALA A 250 13.99 3.01 -23.31
N ALA A 251 14.00 1.93 -22.53
CA ALA A 251 13.73 0.58 -23.01
C ALA A 251 12.24 0.34 -23.34
N ALA A 252 11.30 1.07 -22.72
CA ALA A 252 9.87 0.85 -22.87
C ALA A 252 9.24 1.88 -23.85
N PRO A 253 8.79 1.48 -25.07
CA PRO A 253 8.25 2.41 -26.07
C PRO A 253 7.14 3.32 -25.55
N ILE A 254 6.18 2.80 -24.81
CA ILE A 254 5.09 3.62 -24.24
C ILE A 254 5.61 4.64 -23.22
N MET A 255 6.66 4.29 -22.46
CA MET A 255 7.25 5.20 -21.49
C MET A 255 8.05 6.30 -22.20
N ARG A 256 8.84 5.98 -23.23
CA ARG A 256 9.53 7.00 -24.06
C ARG A 256 8.55 8.07 -24.58
N THR A 257 7.40 7.63 -25.10
CA THR A 257 6.38 8.56 -25.61
C THR A 257 5.82 9.42 -24.47
N ARG A 258 5.38 8.82 -23.38
CA ARG A 258 4.74 9.55 -22.28
C ARG A 258 5.70 10.48 -21.52
N MET A 259 6.99 10.13 -21.48
CA MET A 259 8.03 10.88 -20.77
C MET A 259 8.78 11.87 -21.67
N ALA A 260 8.48 11.96 -22.97
CA ALA A 260 9.25 12.76 -23.94
C ALA A 260 9.39 14.24 -23.58
N ALA A 261 8.36 14.85 -23.00
CA ALA A 261 8.37 16.25 -22.55
C ALA A 261 8.47 16.39 -21.01
N ALA A 262 8.61 15.27 -20.31
CA ALA A 262 8.58 15.25 -18.85
C ALA A 262 9.87 15.84 -18.25
N LYS A 263 9.71 16.66 -17.21
CA LYS A 263 10.79 17.22 -16.41
C LYS A 263 10.68 16.71 -14.98
N ARG A 264 11.75 16.13 -14.46
CA ARG A 264 11.83 15.69 -13.07
C ARG A 264 11.87 16.91 -12.14
N ILE A 265 11.03 16.90 -11.11
CA ILE A 265 10.87 18.01 -10.17
C ILE A 265 11.26 17.64 -8.73
N THR A 266 11.60 16.37 -8.48
CA THR A 266 12.14 15.91 -7.19
C THR A 266 13.45 15.15 -7.40
N GLU A 267 14.16 14.86 -6.32
CA GLU A 267 15.22 13.85 -6.33
C GLU A 267 14.64 12.46 -6.68
N VAL A 268 15.54 11.54 -7.05
CA VAL A 268 15.16 10.14 -7.28
C VAL A 268 15.18 9.40 -5.97
N TYR A 269 14.07 8.74 -5.67
CA TYR A 269 13.90 7.90 -4.50
C TYR A 269 14.05 6.43 -4.89
N ALA A 270 14.63 5.64 -3.97
CA ALA A 270 14.80 4.22 -4.15
C ALA A 270 14.37 3.45 -2.90
N ILE A 271 13.60 2.38 -3.08
CA ILE A 271 13.11 1.54 -1.99
C ILE A 271 13.20 0.07 -2.40
N GLY A 272 13.84 -0.76 -1.57
CA GLY A 272 13.91 -2.20 -1.79
C GLY A 272 13.44 -3.01 -0.59
N ASP A 273 13.34 -4.32 -0.78
CA ASP A 273 13.09 -5.29 0.30
C ASP A 273 11.81 -4.99 1.12
N TYR A 274 10.74 -4.57 0.45
CA TYR A 274 9.52 -4.13 1.13
C TYR A 274 8.47 -5.23 1.31
N SER A 275 8.59 -6.38 0.64
CA SER A 275 7.58 -7.44 0.68
C SER A 275 7.87 -8.45 1.80
N TYR A 276 7.06 -8.41 2.87
CA TYR A 276 7.21 -9.26 4.05
C TYR A 276 5.91 -9.39 4.84
N ARG A 277 5.90 -10.34 5.75
CA ARG A 277 4.89 -10.47 6.81
C ARG A 277 5.55 -10.69 8.16
N ASN A 278 4.87 -10.35 9.24
CA ASN A 278 5.20 -10.82 10.56
C ASN A 278 4.46 -12.14 10.88
N THR A 279 5.15 -13.09 11.48
CA THR A 279 4.58 -14.43 11.82
C THR A 279 3.51 -14.37 12.89
N ARG A 280 3.58 -13.32 13.73
CA ARG A 280 2.54 -13.00 14.73
C ARG A 280 2.17 -11.52 14.61
N MET A 281 0.88 -11.20 14.66
CA MET A 281 0.36 -9.83 14.58
C MET A 281 -0.24 -9.37 15.92
N HIS A 282 -0.11 -10.16 16.96
CA HIS A 282 -0.56 -9.85 18.32
C HIS A 282 0.26 -10.57 19.39
N GLY A 283 0.27 -10.03 20.59
CA GLY A 283 0.76 -10.65 21.82
C GLY A 283 -0.09 -10.21 22.99
N PRO A 284 0.27 -10.55 24.23
CA PRO A 284 -0.59 -10.29 25.40
C PRO A 284 -0.96 -8.82 25.58
N ARG A 285 -0.08 -7.89 25.16
CA ARG A 285 -0.22 -6.45 25.36
C ARG A 285 0.05 -5.62 24.10
N TRP A 286 0.07 -6.24 22.92
CA TRP A 286 0.36 -5.54 21.68
C TRP A 286 -0.38 -6.08 20.46
N LEU A 287 -0.63 -5.19 19.49
CA LEU A 287 -1.08 -5.49 18.14
C LEU A 287 -0.14 -4.83 17.13
N LEU A 288 -0.05 -5.40 15.93
CA LEU A 288 0.57 -4.77 14.75
C LEU A 288 -0.53 -4.34 13.77
N ALA A 289 -0.38 -3.16 13.15
CA ALA A 289 -1.29 -2.69 12.10
C ALA A 289 -0.51 -2.02 10.96
N GLY A 290 -1.13 -1.95 9.78
CA GLY A 290 -0.49 -1.41 8.58
C GLY A 290 0.75 -2.19 8.19
N ASP A 291 1.75 -1.48 7.63
CA ASP A 291 3.00 -2.11 7.20
C ASP A 291 3.77 -2.74 8.37
N ALA A 292 3.52 -2.32 9.61
CA ALA A 292 4.13 -2.98 10.77
C ALA A 292 3.64 -4.43 10.93
N ALA A 293 2.45 -4.78 10.45
CA ALA A 293 1.98 -6.16 10.37
C ALA A 293 2.58 -6.90 9.17
N GLY A 294 2.78 -6.21 8.05
CA GLY A 294 3.39 -6.71 6.83
C GLY A 294 3.03 -5.87 5.62
N PHE A 295 3.83 -5.97 4.59
CA PHE A 295 3.61 -5.33 3.31
C PHE A 295 3.74 -6.35 2.18
N ILE A 296 2.87 -6.25 1.17
CA ILE A 296 2.84 -7.21 0.07
C ILE A 296 3.58 -6.65 -1.14
N ASP A 297 2.95 -5.70 -1.84
CA ASP A 297 3.46 -5.15 -3.10
C ASP A 297 2.72 -3.84 -3.41
N PRO A 298 3.36 -2.83 -4.02
CA PRO A 298 2.71 -1.57 -4.33
C PRO A 298 1.74 -1.64 -5.52
N ILE A 299 1.73 -2.73 -6.29
CA ILE A 299 1.08 -2.84 -7.59
C ILE A 299 -0.39 -2.42 -7.63
N PHE A 300 -1.18 -2.75 -6.62
CA PHE A 300 -2.62 -2.47 -6.61
C PHE A 300 -3.02 -1.37 -5.62
N SER A 301 -2.07 -0.53 -5.20
CA SER A 301 -2.35 0.60 -4.29
C SER A 301 -2.99 0.20 -2.96
N THR A 302 -2.77 -1.03 -2.49
CA THR A 302 -3.47 -1.59 -1.32
C THR A 302 -2.86 -1.20 0.01
N GLY A 303 -1.62 -0.68 0.04
CA GLY A 303 -0.87 -0.42 1.28
C GLY A 303 -1.59 0.54 2.23
N VAL A 304 -1.96 1.73 1.75
CA VAL A 304 -2.67 2.73 2.59
C VAL A 304 -4.05 2.22 3.00
N PHE A 305 -4.77 1.55 2.09
CA PHE A 305 -6.06 0.97 2.40
C PHE A 305 -5.95 -0.09 3.52
N LEU A 306 -5.02 -1.04 3.43
CA LEU A 306 -4.79 -2.05 4.46
C LEU A 306 -4.32 -1.42 5.78
N ALA A 307 -3.51 -0.36 5.71
CA ALA A 307 -3.07 0.39 6.89
C ALA A 307 -4.25 1.01 7.63
N LEU A 308 -5.11 1.72 6.94
CA LEU A 308 -6.31 2.36 7.50
C LEU A 308 -7.32 1.33 8.04
N HIS A 309 -7.58 0.28 7.25
CA HIS A 309 -8.54 -0.76 7.62
C HIS A 309 -8.08 -1.59 8.82
N SER A 310 -6.79 -1.99 8.85
CA SER A 310 -6.24 -2.69 10.01
C SER A 310 -6.21 -1.81 11.26
N ALA A 311 -5.96 -0.51 11.11
CA ALA A 311 -6.00 0.46 12.21
C ALA A 311 -7.39 0.58 12.83
N GLU A 312 -8.43 0.64 12.02
CA GLU A 312 -9.82 0.65 12.47
C GLU A 312 -10.16 -0.61 13.28
N GLN A 313 -9.80 -1.78 12.73
CA GLN A 313 -10.04 -3.05 13.42
C GLN A 313 -9.21 -3.19 14.71
N ALA A 314 -7.96 -2.69 14.70
CA ALA A 314 -7.09 -2.69 15.87
C ALA A 314 -7.62 -1.76 16.96
N ALA A 315 -8.06 -0.56 16.61
CA ALA A 315 -8.66 0.39 17.56
C ALA A 315 -9.90 -0.20 18.25
N ALA A 316 -10.83 -0.76 17.48
CA ALA A 316 -12.02 -1.43 18.02
C ALA A 316 -11.65 -2.66 18.88
N THR A 317 -10.58 -3.38 18.53
CA THR A 317 -10.09 -4.55 19.28
C THR A 317 -9.47 -4.12 20.61
N LEU A 318 -8.66 -3.06 20.62
CA LEU A 318 -8.02 -2.56 21.84
C LEU A 318 -9.03 -1.89 22.78
N ASP A 319 -9.98 -1.12 22.25
CA ASP A 319 -11.08 -0.57 23.03
C ASP A 319 -11.89 -1.67 23.72
N PHE A 320 -12.20 -2.75 23.01
CA PHE A 320 -12.86 -3.91 23.59
C PHE A 320 -11.98 -4.60 24.66
N ALA A 321 -10.68 -4.78 24.40
CA ALA A 321 -9.76 -5.43 25.33
C ALA A 321 -9.57 -4.63 26.62
N LEU A 322 -9.61 -3.30 26.55
CA LEU A 322 -9.57 -2.42 27.73
C LEU A 322 -10.81 -2.59 28.60
N ARG A 323 -11.99 -2.76 27.99
CA ARG A 323 -13.25 -2.97 28.71
C ARG A 323 -13.45 -4.41 29.21
N HIS A 324 -12.88 -5.38 28.49
CA HIS A 324 -13.06 -6.83 28.75
C HIS A 324 -11.71 -7.58 28.73
N PRO A 325 -10.86 -7.43 29.76
CA PRO A 325 -9.49 -7.96 29.74
C PRO A 325 -9.39 -9.47 29.49
N LEU A 326 -10.33 -10.26 30.00
CA LEU A 326 -10.35 -11.73 29.83
C LEU A 326 -10.67 -12.13 28.37
N LEU A 327 -11.66 -11.47 27.76
CA LEU A 327 -12.07 -11.74 26.38
C LEU A 327 -11.18 -11.01 25.37
N GLY A 328 -10.45 -9.99 25.79
CA GLY A 328 -9.57 -9.18 24.95
C GLY A 328 -8.55 -10.02 24.20
N ARG A 329 -7.96 -11.05 24.84
CA ARG A 329 -6.99 -11.95 24.19
C ARG A 329 -7.60 -12.73 23.02
N ILE A 330 -8.85 -13.18 23.16
CA ILE A 330 -9.57 -13.90 22.10
C ILE A 330 -9.86 -12.93 20.94
N ARG A 331 -10.27 -11.71 21.26
CA ARG A 331 -10.54 -10.66 20.25
C ARG A 331 -9.29 -10.28 19.47
N MET A 332 -8.15 -10.12 20.16
CA MET A 332 -6.84 -9.84 19.54
C MET A 332 -6.38 -10.98 18.62
N ALA A 333 -6.55 -12.23 19.02
CA ALA A 333 -6.26 -13.38 18.17
C ALA A 333 -7.19 -13.44 16.95
N SER A 334 -8.47 -13.07 17.09
CA SER A 334 -9.42 -12.98 15.98
C SER A 334 -9.03 -11.88 15.00
N TYR A 335 -8.63 -10.70 15.49
CA TYR A 335 -8.08 -9.62 14.69
C TYR A 335 -6.89 -10.10 13.83
N ALA A 336 -5.90 -10.73 14.46
CA ALA A 336 -4.70 -11.21 13.77
C ALA A 336 -5.03 -12.23 12.65
N ARG A 337 -5.95 -13.17 12.93
CA ARG A 337 -6.41 -14.16 11.94
C ARG A 337 -7.13 -13.48 10.76
N ASN A 338 -7.95 -12.48 11.04
CA ASN A 338 -8.69 -11.76 10.02
C ASN A 338 -7.75 -10.94 9.12
N LEU A 339 -6.83 -10.18 9.72
CA LEU A 339 -5.82 -9.41 8.99
C LEU A 339 -4.96 -10.31 8.09
N ASN A 340 -4.54 -11.48 8.62
CA ASN A 340 -3.77 -12.46 7.83
C ASN A 340 -4.55 -12.98 6.62
N ARG A 341 -5.86 -13.25 6.76
CA ARG A 341 -6.71 -13.68 5.63
C ARG A 341 -6.82 -12.59 4.56
N GLN A 342 -6.96 -11.34 4.99
CA GLN A 342 -7.05 -10.19 4.08
C GLN A 342 -5.74 -10.01 3.31
N MET A 343 -4.60 -10.02 4.00
CA MET A 343 -3.28 -9.95 3.37
C MET A 343 -3.05 -11.11 2.39
N ASN A 344 -3.41 -12.34 2.74
CA ASN A 344 -3.24 -13.50 1.85
C ASN A 344 -4.08 -13.39 0.56
N ARG A 345 -5.25 -12.73 0.59
CA ARG A 345 -6.03 -12.47 -0.63
C ARG A 345 -5.29 -11.55 -1.58
N TYR A 346 -4.75 -10.44 -1.06
CA TYR A 346 -3.96 -9.53 -1.89
C TYR A 346 -2.62 -10.13 -2.32
N LEU A 347 -1.98 -10.93 -1.48
CA LEU A 347 -0.77 -11.65 -1.84
C LEU A 347 -1.00 -12.57 -3.04
N ARG A 348 -2.09 -13.36 -3.02
CA ARG A 348 -2.45 -14.22 -4.16
C ARG A 348 -2.65 -13.41 -5.44
N PHE A 349 -3.29 -12.25 -5.33
CA PHE A 349 -3.55 -11.37 -6.48
C PHE A 349 -2.28 -10.70 -6.99
N ALA A 350 -1.43 -10.20 -6.08
CA ALA A 350 -0.13 -9.62 -6.42
C ALA A 350 0.81 -10.66 -7.05
N THR A 351 0.85 -11.88 -6.51
CA THR A 351 1.63 -12.97 -7.11
C THR A 351 1.16 -13.29 -8.53
N ALA A 352 -0.16 -13.30 -8.76
CA ALA A 352 -0.72 -13.53 -10.09
C ALA A 352 -0.30 -12.45 -11.10
N TRP A 353 -0.20 -11.17 -10.69
CA TRP A 353 0.25 -10.08 -11.54
C TRP A 353 1.61 -10.33 -12.21
N TYR A 354 2.52 -10.97 -11.48
CA TYR A 354 3.87 -11.26 -11.98
C TYR A 354 3.93 -12.43 -12.97
N THR A 355 2.79 -13.01 -13.34
CA THR A 355 2.72 -14.05 -14.37
C THR A 355 2.29 -13.47 -15.72
N ASP A 356 2.78 -14.04 -16.82
CA ASP A 356 2.40 -13.60 -18.17
C ASP A 356 0.92 -13.89 -18.44
N GLU A 357 0.41 -15.00 -17.89
CA GLU A 357 -0.99 -15.40 -18.01
C GLU A 357 -1.96 -14.33 -17.46
N PHE A 358 -1.57 -13.61 -16.41
CA PHE A 358 -2.38 -12.53 -15.88
C PHE A 358 -2.55 -11.41 -16.92
N VAL A 359 -1.44 -10.99 -17.55
CA VAL A 359 -1.47 -9.93 -18.55
C VAL A 359 -2.22 -10.38 -19.80
N ASP A 360 -1.98 -11.61 -20.27
CA ASP A 360 -2.69 -12.21 -21.39
C ASP A 360 -4.21 -12.14 -21.19
N VAL A 361 -4.69 -12.67 -20.06
CA VAL A 361 -6.13 -12.77 -19.74
C VAL A 361 -6.74 -11.42 -19.43
N PHE A 362 -6.03 -10.57 -18.66
CA PHE A 362 -6.56 -9.27 -18.24
C PHE A 362 -6.70 -8.30 -19.41
N THR A 363 -5.76 -8.34 -20.38
CA THR A 363 -5.78 -7.46 -21.54
C THR A 363 -6.55 -8.02 -22.72
N ALA A 364 -7.06 -9.27 -22.62
CA ALA A 364 -7.91 -9.87 -23.65
C ALA A 364 -9.29 -9.21 -23.69
N ALA A 365 -9.77 -8.89 -24.90
CA ALA A 365 -10.97 -8.08 -25.12
C ALA A 365 -12.32 -8.76 -24.78
N LYS A 366 -12.36 -10.02 -24.33
CA LYS A 366 -13.62 -10.75 -24.12
C LYS A 366 -14.00 -10.84 -22.64
N PRO A 367 -14.99 -10.08 -22.16
CA PRO A 367 -15.48 -10.17 -20.79
C PRO A 367 -16.37 -11.42 -20.60
N LEU A 368 -15.76 -12.56 -20.23
CA LEU A 368 -16.52 -13.76 -19.86
C LEU A 368 -17.07 -13.63 -18.43
N PHE A 369 -18.36 -13.91 -18.26
CA PHE A 369 -19.04 -14.01 -16.94
C PHE A 369 -18.88 -12.80 -15.99
N ARG A 370 -18.63 -11.60 -16.51
CA ARG A 370 -18.37 -10.39 -15.72
C ARG A 370 -17.13 -10.53 -14.78
N ILE A 371 -16.17 -11.37 -15.15
CA ILE A 371 -14.90 -11.53 -14.41
C ILE A 371 -14.18 -10.19 -14.26
N PRO A 372 -14.02 -9.33 -15.31
CA PRO A 372 -13.37 -8.04 -15.16
C PRO A 372 -14.00 -7.15 -14.07
N GLN A 373 -15.35 -7.15 -13.96
CA GLN A 373 -16.06 -6.37 -12.95
C GLN A 373 -15.83 -6.91 -11.52
N ALA A 374 -15.68 -8.24 -11.37
CA ALA A 374 -15.34 -8.86 -10.09
C ALA A 374 -13.88 -8.55 -9.69
N VAL A 375 -12.95 -8.63 -10.64
CA VAL A 375 -11.56 -8.24 -10.45
C VAL A 375 -11.47 -6.75 -10.07
N ASN A 376 -12.20 -5.89 -10.77
CA ASN A 376 -12.27 -4.45 -10.48
C ASN A 376 -12.77 -4.18 -9.05
N SER A 377 -13.67 -5.01 -8.49
CA SER A 377 -14.08 -4.89 -7.08
C SER A 377 -12.89 -5.11 -6.12
N VAL A 378 -11.99 -6.06 -6.41
CA VAL A 378 -10.76 -6.28 -5.61
C VAL A 378 -9.78 -5.12 -5.79
N LEU A 379 -9.59 -4.66 -7.04
CA LEU A 379 -8.76 -3.48 -7.34
C LEU A 379 -9.28 -2.21 -6.66
N GLY A 380 -10.58 -2.13 -6.37
CA GLY A 380 -11.20 -1.04 -5.61
C GLY A 380 -11.13 -1.19 -4.09
N GLY A 381 -10.49 -2.25 -3.57
CA GLY A 381 -10.29 -2.45 -2.13
C GLY A 381 -11.30 -3.41 -1.47
N ASN A 382 -12.10 -4.17 -2.23
CA ASN A 382 -13.05 -5.11 -1.64
C ASN A 382 -12.33 -6.33 -1.01
N ILE A 383 -12.19 -6.31 0.30
CA ILE A 383 -11.61 -7.41 1.10
C ILE A 383 -12.65 -8.42 1.59
N HIS A 384 -13.94 -8.12 1.44
CA HIS A 384 -15.07 -8.97 1.85
C HIS A 384 -15.99 -9.24 0.66
N PRO A 385 -15.48 -9.97 -0.38
CA PRO A 385 -16.30 -10.26 -1.55
C PRO A 385 -17.50 -11.11 -1.16
N ASN A 386 -18.69 -10.73 -1.65
CA ASN A 386 -19.86 -11.56 -1.58
C ASN A 386 -19.70 -12.81 -2.45
N PHE A 387 -20.62 -13.77 -2.36
CA PHE A 387 -20.54 -15.00 -3.13
C PHE A 387 -20.43 -14.74 -4.65
N SER A 388 -21.15 -13.74 -5.16
CA SER A 388 -21.14 -13.37 -6.58
C SER A 388 -19.76 -12.92 -7.08
N VAL A 389 -19.05 -12.12 -6.30
CA VAL A 389 -17.66 -11.72 -6.62
C VAL A 389 -16.70 -12.87 -6.37
N TRP A 390 -16.87 -13.60 -5.25
CA TRP A 390 -15.96 -14.66 -4.83
C TRP A 390 -15.82 -15.77 -5.89
N TRP A 391 -16.93 -16.34 -6.39
CA TRP A 391 -16.83 -17.44 -7.36
C TRP A 391 -16.22 -17.00 -8.69
N ARG A 392 -16.46 -15.75 -9.11
CA ARG A 392 -15.82 -15.19 -10.31
C ARG A 392 -14.31 -15.01 -10.15
N LEU A 393 -13.87 -14.67 -8.96
CA LEU A 393 -12.42 -14.65 -8.67
C LEU A 393 -11.82 -16.07 -8.70
N GLN A 394 -12.54 -17.09 -8.21
CA GLN A 394 -12.05 -18.48 -8.35
C GLN A 394 -11.99 -18.87 -9.83
N LEU A 395 -13.01 -18.53 -10.62
CA LEU A 395 -13.00 -18.75 -12.06
C LEU A 395 -11.85 -17.99 -12.76
N PHE A 396 -11.59 -16.75 -12.37
CA PHE A 396 -10.44 -16.00 -12.87
C PHE A 396 -9.12 -16.75 -12.64
N TYR A 397 -8.87 -17.23 -11.42
CA TYR A 397 -7.67 -18.01 -11.13
C TYR A 397 -7.61 -19.34 -11.87
N LEU A 398 -8.76 -19.98 -12.10
CA LEU A 398 -8.83 -21.19 -12.93
C LEU A 398 -8.47 -20.87 -14.39
N VAL A 399 -8.99 -19.75 -14.94
CA VAL A 399 -8.63 -19.28 -16.28
C VAL A 399 -7.13 -19.02 -16.41
N LEU A 400 -6.50 -18.37 -15.42
CA LEU A 400 -5.05 -18.19 -15.41
C LEU A 400 -4.30 -19.54 -15.42
N TRP A 401 -4.75 -20.49 -14.61
CA TRP A 401 -4.16 -21.81 -14.54
C TRP A 401 -4.29 -22.60 -15.86
N VAL A 402 -5.44 -22.48 -16.56
CA VAL A 402 -5.62 -23.08 -17.89
C VAL A 402 -4.78 -22.36 -18.93
N GLN A 403 -4.75 -21.01 -18.93
CA GLN A 403 -3.95 -20.20 -19.87
C GLN A 403 -2.47 -20.58 -19.83
N LYS A 404 -1.95 -20.92 -18.64
CA LYS A 404 -0.57 -21.38 -18.47
C LYS A 404 -0.30 -22.64 -19.31
N ARG A 405 -1.26 -23.53 -19.45
CA ARG A 405 -1.15 -24.83 -20.16
C ARG A 405 -1.65 -24.78 -21.59
N HIS A 406 -2.81 -24.18 -21.77
CA HIS A 406 -3.51 -24.10 -23.03
C HIS A 406 -3.90 -22.63 -23.29
N ALA A 407 -3.43 -22.07 -24.38
CA ALA A 407 -3.71 -20.67 -24.73
C ALA A 407 -5.23 -20.47 -24.99
N LEU A 408 -5.96 -20.04 -23.96
CA LEU A 408 -7.38 -19.64 -24.08
C LEU A 408 -7.53 -18.30 -24.81
N VAL A 409 -6.53 -17.43 -24.63
CA VAL A 409 -6.37 -16.14 -25.31
C VAL A 409 -4.97 -16.09 -25.92
N PRO A 410 -4.75 -15.28 -26.98
CA PRO A 410 -3.43 -15.14 -27.58
C PRO A 410 -2.39 -14.74 -26.54
N ARG A 411 -1.29 -15.48 -26.48
CA ARG A 411 -0.15 -15.16 -25.62
C ARG A 411 0.56 -13.93 -26.15
N LEU A 412 1.06 -13.12 -25.23
CA LEU A 412 1.90 -11.96 -25.55
C LEU A 412 3.33 -12.44 -25.84
N GLU A 413 3.58 -12.84 -27.08
CA GLU A 413 4.92 -13.23 -27.54
C GLU A 413 5.95 -12.10 -27.32
N GLU A 414 5.50 -10.87 -27.29
CA GLU A 414 6.30 -9.67 -27.05
C GLU A 414 6.90 -9.59 -25.64
N LEU A 415 6.26 -10.19 -24.66
CA LEU A 415 6.85 -10.38 -23.33
C LEU A 415 7.95 -11.43 -23.35
N LYS A 416 8.02 -12.25 -24.40
CA LYS A 416 9.00 -13.31 -24.59
C LYS A 416 10.12 -12.91 -25.56
N ALA A 417 9.86 -12.07 -26.55
CA ALA A 417 10.73 -11.83 -27.71
C ALA A 417 11.88 -10.82 -27.50
N GLU A 418 11.97 -10.15 -26.36
CA GLU A 418 13.08 -9.21 -26.07
C GLU A 418 14.41 -9.90 -25.70
N ALA A 419 14.55 -11.20 -25.93
CA ALA A 419 15.75 -11.96 -25.58
C ALA A 419 16.69 -12.27 -26.75
N ALA A 420 16.48 -11.68 -27.94
CA ALA A 420 17.46 -11.78 -29.02
C ALA A 420 18.44 -10.59 -28.92
N PRO A 421 19.76 -10.83 -28.76
CA PRO A 421 20.75 -9.76 -28.89
C PRO A 421 20.65 -9.18 -30.29
N ALA A 422 20.78 -7.85 -30.39
CA ALA A 422 20.89 -7.19 -31.67
C ALA A 422 21.99 -7.89 -32.51
N PRO A 423 21.76 -8.15 -33.81
CA PRO A 423 22.79 -8.72 -34.63
C PRO A 423 24.00 -7.78 -34.60
N SER A 424 25.12 -8.28 -34.12
CA SER A 424 26.39 -7.60 -34.22
C SER A 424 26.64 -7.33 -35.69
N GLY A 425 26.44 -6.09 -36.11
CA GLY A 425 26.81 -5.62 -37.45
C GLY A 425 28.29 -5.85 -37.66
N VAL A 426 28.57 -6.77 -38.54
CA VAL A 426 29.91 -6.98 -39.14
C VAL A 426 30.07 -5.90 -40.21
N THR A 427 31.21 -5.28 -40.09
CA THR A 427 32.00 -4.42 -40.99
C THR A 427 31.80 -2.95 -40.86
#